data_62d51ab2cb205f48b50614e3bd1cbcb2
#
_entry.id   62d51ab2cb205f48b50614e3bd1cbcb2
#
_cell.length_a   1.000
_cell.length_b   1.000
_cell.length_c   1.000
_cell.angle_alpha   90.00
_cell.angle_beta   90.00
_cell.angle_gamma   90.00
#
_symmetry.space_group_name_H-M   'P 1'
#
loop_
_entity.id
_entity.type
_entity.pdbx_description
1 polymer ?
#
loop_
_entity_poly.entity_id
_entity_poly.type
_entity_poly.pdbx_seq_one_letter_code
_entity_poly.pdbx_strand_id
1 'polypeptide(L)'
;MNYITFRERFHDFACFSNEQVVAAFPRFDRGNYSTWLGKGYIKRLRRSWYAFDDVAGTPGIGDYFAGRMYSPSYLSCEYVMARAGLIPESVVQFTSVTSLKTASFKNDFGEFSYRSVKPELMFGYGVEHVGDGLPVNVATPAKALCDFLYLNSQYDTLEEIEALRLDADVLEEISRDSALDGVVARFGSRALVRRIKLVKEVYAI
;
A
#
# COMPACT_ATOMS: atom_id res chain seq x y z
N MET A 1 30.96 3.91 13.17
CA MET A 1 29.94 4.81 13.76
C MET A 1 29.31 4.13 14.96
N ASN A 2 29.00 4.87 16.02
CA ASN A 2 28.27 4.34 17.17
C ASN A 2 26.78 4.21 16.82
N TYR A 3 26.12 3.10 17.24
CA TYR A 3 24.70 2.84 17.02
C TYR A 3 23.80 3.91 17.68
N ILE A 4 24.13 4.38 18.86
CA ILE A 4 23.34 5.39 19.59
C ILE A 4 23.21 6.68 18.76
N THR A 5 24.32 7.23 18.29
CA THR A 5 24.32 8.43 17.42
C THR A 5 23.57 8.21 16.11
N PHE A 6 23.67 7.00 15.54
CA PHE A 6 22.92 6.64 14.35
C PHE A 6 21.42 6.60 14.63
N ARG A 7 21.02 5.97 15.75
CA ARG A 7 19.63 5.85 16.16
C ARG A 7 19.01 7.23 16.43
N GLU A 8 19.68 8.10 17.18
CA GLU A 8 19.23 9.49 17.43
C GLU A 8 18.90 10.25 16.13
N ARG A 9 19.61 9.96 15.04
CA ARG A 9 19.40 10.65 13.76
C ARG A 9 18.23 10.08 12.94
N PHE A 10 17.96 8.79 13.04
CA PHE A 10 17.05 8.10 12.10
C PHE A 10 15.82 7.46 12.77
N HIS A 11 15.76 7.34 14.08
CA HIS A 11 14.71 6.60 14.78
C HIS A 11 13.30 7.14 14.49
N ASP A 12 13.14 8.46 14.46
CA ASP A 12 11.85 9.10 14.20
C ASP A 12 11.27 8.78 12.80
N PHE A 13 12.10 8.30 11.88
CA PHE A 13 11.65 7.83 10.57
C PHE A 13 11.23 6.36 10.58
N ALA A 14 11.35 5.64 11.69
CA ALA A 14 11.08 4.22 11.87
C ALA A 14 11.87 3.29 10.91
N CYS A 15 12.09 3.70 9.67
CA CYS A 15 12.89 2.99 8.67
C CYS A 15 13.76 3.96 7.87
N PHE A 16 14.80 3.42 7.23
CA PHE A 16 15.77 4.21 6.46
C PHE A 16 16.36 3.42 5.30
N SER A 17 16.77 4.13 4.25
CA SER A 17 17.53 3.56 3.14
C SER A 17 19.03 3.82 3.31
N ASN A 18 19.84 2.96 2.67
CA ASN A 18 21.29 3.19 2.62
C ASN A 18 21.66 4.56 1.98
N GLU A 19 20.84 5.03 1.02
CA GLU A 19 21.05 6.32 0.36
C GLU A 19 20.88 7.48 1.36
N GLN A 20 19.82 7.43 2.18
CA GLN A 20 19.60 8.42 3.24
C GLN A 20 20.76 8.41 4.27
N VAL A 21 21.25 7.22 4.62
CA VAL A 21 22.36 7.09 5.57
C VAL A 21 23.64 7.68 5.00
N VAL A 22 23.97 7.38 3.74
CA VAL A 22 25.18 7.93 3.08
C VAL A 22 25.07 9.44 2.89
N ALA A 23 23.87 9.96 2.61
CA ALA A 23 23.64 11.41 2.51
C ALA A 23 23.86 12.12 3.86
N ALA A 24 23.40 11.53 4.97
CA ALA A 24 23.60 12.09 6.30
C ALA A 24 25.04 11.86 6.85
N PHE A 25 25.63 10.73 6.50
CA PHE A 25 26.94 10.29 6.97
C PHE A 25 27.81 9.79 5.80
N PRO A 26 28.48 10.66 5.04
CA PRO A 26 29.26 10.29 3.85
C PRO A 26 30.36 9.23 4.07
N ARG A 27 30.87 9.13 5.32
CA ARG A 27 31.92 8.17 5.71
C ARG A 27 31.33 6.95 6.46
N PHE A 28 30.05 6.65 6.27
CA PHE A 28 29.42 5.52 6.94
C PHE A 28 30.01 4.19 6.47
N ASP A 29 30.49 3.39 7.40
CA ASP A 29 30.93 2.03 7.12
C ASP A 29 29.72 1.09 7.10
N ARG A 30 29.45 0.52 5.92
CA ARG A 30 28.33 -0.42 5.68
C ARG A 30 28.45 -1.73 6.47
N GLY A 31 29.65 -2.07 6.98
CA GLY A 31 29.87 -3.19 7.89
C GLY A 31 29.03 -3.09 9.17
N ASN A 32 28.68 -1.85 9.58
CA ASN A 32 27.79 -1.64 10.71
C ASN A 32 26.42 -2.30 10.52
N TYR A 33 25.88 -2.36 9.29
CA TYR A 33 24.57 -3.02 9.05
C TYR A 33 24.62 -4.51 9.44
N SER A 34 25.67 -5.22 9.05
CA SER A 34 25.83 -6.64 9.41
C SER A 34 25.90 -6.82 10.92
N THR A 35 26.65 -5.94 11.60
CA THR A 35 26.76 -5.96 13.06
C THR A 35 25.41 -5.69 13.74
N TRP A 36 24.66 -4.69 13.27
CA TRP A 36 23.38 -4.30 13.86
C TRP A 36 22.26 -5.29 13.57
N LEU A 37 22.25 -5.89 12.37
CA LEU A 37 21.36 -7.02 12.04
C LEU A 37 21.66 -8.22 12.94
N GLY A 38 22.92 -8.60 13.13
CA GLY A 38 23.31 -9.71 14.00
C GLY A 38 22.98 -9.50 15.48
N LYS A 39 22.92 -8.24 15.93
CA LYS A 39 22.49 -7.87 17.28
C LYS A 39 20.99 -7.66 17.44
N GLY A 40 20.21 -7.75 16.38
CA GLY A 40 18.77 -7.50 16.40
C GLY A 40 18.38 -6.04 16.58
N TYR A 41 19.30 -5.08 16.39
CA TYR A 41 19.00 -3.65 16.56
C TYR A 41 18.20 -3.09 15.39
N ILE A 42 18.38 -3.68 14.20
CA ILE A 42 17.65 -3.35 12.98
C ILE A 42 17.23 -4.61 12.28
N LYS A 43 16.17 -4.52 11.48
CA LYS A 43 15.67 -5.57 10.59
C LYS A 43 15.75 -5.13 9.14
N ARG A 44 15.95 -6.07 8.23
CA ARG A 44 15.95 -5.78 6.81
C ARG A 44 14.55 -5.79 6.25
N LEU A 45 14.11 -4.69 5.66
CA LEU A 45 12.84 -4.62 4.94
C LEU A 45 12.97 -5.17 3.51
N ARG A 46 14.00 -4.71 2.79
CA ARG A 46 14.43 -5.20 1.48
C ARG A 46 15.89 -4.80 1.23
N ARG A 47 16.42 -5.04 0.02
CA ARG A 47 17.75 -4.57 -0.36
C ARG A 47 17.89 -3.07 -0.11
N SER A 48 18.90 -2.69 0.66
CA SER A 48 19.24 -1.30 1.01
C SER A 48 18.20 -0.55 1.86
N TRP A 49 17.19 -1.23 2.42
CA TRP A 49 16.20 -0.67 3.34
C TRP A 49 16.15 -1.46 4.63
N TYR A 50 16.10 -0.73 5.74
CA TYR A 50 16.13 -1.28 7.09
C TYR A 50 15.13 -0.55 7.98
N ALA A 51 14.60 -1.23 9.00
CA ALA A 51 13.80 -0.66 10.08
C ALA A 51 14.50 -0.88 11.41
N PHE A 52 14.20 -0.04 12.41
CA PHE A 52 14.57 -0.34 13.78
C PHE A 52 13.71 -1.49 14.32
N ASP A 53 14.28 -2.34 15.18
CA ASP A 53 13.57 -3.50 15.73
C ASP A 53 12.46 -3.06 16.70
N ASP A 54 12.69 -2.03 17.48
CA ASP A 54 11.77 -1.54 18.51
C ASP A 54 10.49 -0.89 17.97
N VAL A 55 10.43 -0.57 16.66
CA VAL A 55 9.18 -0.09 16.03
C VAL A 55 8.24 -1.22 15.60
N ALA A 56 8.64 -2.48 15.72
CA ALA A 56 7.86 -3.63 15.27
C ALA A 56 6.47 -3.74 15.94
N GLY A 57 6.34 -3.24 17.15
CA GLY A 57 5.07 -3.22 17.91
C GLY A 57 4.17 -2.01 17.60
N THR A 58 4.58 -1.08 16.73
CA THR A 58 3.79 0.11 16.41
C THR A 58 2.59 -0.27 15.54
N PRO A 59 1.35 0.05 15.95
CA PRO A 59 0.18 -0.24 15.14
C PRO A 59 0.26 0.43 13.76
N GLY A 60 -0.01 -0.35 12.70
CA GLY A 60 0.03 0.14 11.32
C GLY A 60 1.43 0.34 10.73
N ILE A 61 2.50 -0.11 11.40
CA ILE A 61 3.87 0.09 10.91
C ILE A 61 4.11 -0.58 9.54
N GLY A 62 3.42 -1.68 9.26
CA GLY A 62 3.47 -2.34 7.95
C GLY A 62 2.95 -1.45 6.82
N ASP A 63 1.87 -0.71 7.07
CA ASP A 63 1.31 0.27 6.13
C ASP A 63 2.34 1.35 5.78
N TYR A 64 3.01 1.87 6.80
CA TYR A 64 4.08 2.85 6.61
C TYR A 64 5.24 2.29 5.80
N PHE A 65 5.70 1.08 6.11
CA PHE A 65 6.79 0.45 5.37
C PHE A 65 6.42 0.19 3.91
N ALA A 66 5.16 -0.17 3.61
CA ALA A 66 4.68 -0.33 2.24
C ALA A 66 4.94 0.94 1.42
N GLY A 67 4.56 2.11 1.93
CA GLY A 67 4.77 3.39 1.25
C GLY A 67 6.25 3.83 1.17
N ARG A 68 7.05 3.48 2.19
CA ARG A 68 8.46 3.92 2.26
C ARG A 68 9.40 3.08 1.43
N MET A 69 9.20 1.76 1.42
CA MET A 69 10.10 0.84 0.72
C MET A 69 10.09 1.01 -0.80
N TYR A 70 8.95 1.36 -1.38
CA TYR A 70 8.79 1.40 -2.83
C TYR A 70 7.92 2.59 -3.24
N SER A 71 8.52 3.77 -3.32
CA SER A 71 7.85 5.04 -3.61
C SER A 71 8.17 5.51 -5.04
N PRO A 72 7.20 6.14 -5.77
CA PRO A 72 5.86 6.48 -5.32
C PRO A 72 4.90 5.29 -5.32
N SER A 73 4.10 5.15 -4.26
CA SER A 73 3.04 4.16 -4.14
C SER A 73 1.99 4.59 -3.11
N TYR A 74 0.85 3.93 -3.14
CA TYR A 74 -0.21 4.03 -2.13
C TYR A 74 -0.84 2.65 -1.90
N LEU A 75 -1.30 2.36 -0.68
CA LEU A 75 -2.07 1.15 -0.36
C LEU A 75 -3.40 1.17 -1.11
N SER A 76 -3.81 0.03 -1.68
CA SER A 76 -5.00 -0.07 -2.51
C SER A 76 -5.49 -1.52 -2.66
N CYS A 77 -6.37 -1.75 -3.64
CA CYS A 77 -6.89 -3.06 -4.02
C CYS A 77 -7.49 -3.81 -2.82
N GLU A 78 -7.29 -5.12 -2.78
CA GLU A 78 -7.89 -6.03 -1.79
C GLU A 78 -7.58 -5.59 -0.34
N TYR A 79 -6.39 -5.07 -0.09
CA TYR A 79 -5.99 -4.62 1.24
C TYR A 79 -6.88 -3.49 1.77
N VAL A 80 -7.15 -2.50 0.93
CA VAL A 80 -8.01 -1.36 1.31
C VAL A 80 -9.49 -1.75 1.26
N MET A 81 -9.90 -2.59 0.29
CA MET A 81 -11.27 -3.10 0.20
C MET A 81 -11.63 -3.88 1.48
N ALA A 82 -10.75 -4.76 1.97
CA ALA A 82 -10.96 -5.49 3.22
C ALA A 82 -11.00 -4.55 4.44
N ARG A 83 -10.10 -3.57 4.53
CA ARG A 83 -10.13 -2.55 5.61
C ARG A 83 -11.42 -1.75 5.63
N ALA A 84 -11.99 -1.47 4.46
CA ALA A 84 -13.25 -0.76 4.32
C ALA A 84 -14.48 -1.64 4.57
N GLY A 85 -14.30 -2.95 4.76
CA GLY A 85 -15.41 -3.91 4.88
C GLY A 85 -16.12 -4.20 3.55
N LEU A 86 -15.54 -3.78 2.42
CA LEU A 86 -16.13 -3.98 1.09
C LEU A 86 -16.08 -5.44 0.63
N ILE A 87 -15.10 -6.22 1.11
CA ILE A 87 -14.97 -7.66 0.89
C ILE A 87 -14.91 -8.40 2.23
N PRO A 88 -15.47 -9.63 2.33
CA PRO A 88 -15.50 -10.38 3.58
C PRO A 88 -14.14 -11.02 3.94
N GLU A 89 -13.21 -11.10 3.01
CA GLU A 89 -11.91 -11.73 3.19
C GLU A 89 -11.01 -10.89 4.11
N SER A 90 -10.34 -11.56 5.06
CA SER A 90 -9.25 -10.95 5.82
C SER A 90 -7.98 -10.95 4.97
N VAL A 91 -7.48 -9.76 4.61
CA VAL A 91 -6.30 -9.59 3.76
C VAL A 91 -5.12 -9.15 4.63
N VAL A 92 -4.10 -10.00 4.73
CA VAL A 92 -2.87 -9.73 5.50
C VAL A 92 -1.71 -9.21 4.63
N GLN A 93 -1.79 -9.38 3.31
CA GLN A 93 -0.79 -8.88 2.37
C GLN A 93 -1.02 -7.38 2.11
N PHE A 94 0.02 -6.58 2.28
CA PHE A 94 -0.01 -5.15 1.93
C PHE A 94 0.04 -4.98 0.41
N THR A 95 -1.10 -4.72 -0.22
CA THR A 95 -1.17 -4.45 -1.66
C THR A 95 -1.14 -2.95 -1.92
N SER A 96 -0.18 -2.53 -2.73
CA SER A 96 0.03 -1.13 -3.14
C SER A 96 -0.05 -0.99 -4.65
N VAL A 97 -0.48 0.18 -5.09
CA VAL A 97 -0.40 0.61 -6.49
C VAL A 97 0.76 1.60 -6.66
N THR A 98 1.49 1.48 -7.77
CA THR A 98 2.68 2.27 -8.05
C THR A 98 2.79 2.61 -9.54
N SER A 99 3.47 3.71 -9.87
CA SER A 99 3.88 4.00 -11.26
C SER A 99 5.21 3.36 -11.66
N LEU A 100 5.87 2.66 -10.73
CA LEU A 100 7.08 1.90 -10.99
C LEU A 100 6.73 0.49 -11.51
N LYS A 101 7.74 -0.34 -11.74
CA LYS A 101 7.55 -1.74 -12.13
C LYS A 101 6.87 -2.53 -11.01
N THR A 102 6.09 -3.54 -11.37
CA THR A 102 5.53 -4.52 -10.43
C THR A 102 6.66 -5.17 -9.63
N ALA A 103 6.46 -5.27 -8.33
CA ALA A 103 7.43 -5.85 -7.40
C ALA A 103 6.72 -6.54 -6.23
N SER A 104 7.43 -7.45 -5.55
CA SER A 104 6.98 -8.03 -4.30
C SER A 104 8.14 -8.21 -3.34
N PHE A 105 7.88 -8.06 -2.05
CA PHE A 105 8.87 -8.25 -0.99
C PHE A 105 8.22 -9.02 0.16
N LYS A 106 9.00 -9.89 0.80
CA LYS A 106 8.61 -10.59 2.03
C LYS A 106 9.69 -10.36 3.07
N ASN A 107 9.28 -9.98 4.28
CA ASN A 107 10.18 -9.75 5.41
C ASN A 107 9.46 -10.03 6.73
N ASP A 108 10.11 -9.75 7.85
CA ASP A 108 9.58 -10.00 9.21
C ASP A 108 8.29 -9.22 9.53
N PHE A 109 7.97 -8.18 8.75
CA PHE A 109 6.79 -7.33 8.95
C PHE A 109 5.60 -7.71 8.05
N GLY A 110 5.78 -8.65 7.13
CA GLY A 110 4.73 -9.16 6.26
C GLY A 110 5.12 -9.34 4.79
N GLU A 111 4.09 -9.48 3.98
CA GLU A 111 4.20 -9.61 2.52
C GLU A 111 3.69 -8.34 1.86
N PHE A 112 4.49 -7.79 0.95
CA PHE A 112 4.24 -6.52 0.26
C PHE A 112 4.18 -6.74 -1.24
N SER A 113 3.08 -6.35 -1.86
CA SER A 113 2.86 -6.44 -3.30
C SER A 113 2.67 -5.05 -3.90
N TYR A 114 3.29 -4.78 -5.03
CA TYR A 114 3.18 -3.51 -5.75
C TYR A 114 2.74 -3.79 -7.18
N ARG A 115 1.58 -3.25 -7.53
CA ARG A 115 0.97 -3.41 -8.85
C ARG A 115 1.21 -2.15 -9.68
N SER A 116 1.75 -2.31 -10.88
CA SER A 116 2.10 -1.19 -11.74
C SER A 116 0.90 -0.63 -12.48
N VAL A 117 0.75 0.68 -12.46
CA VAL A 117 -0.20 1.43 -13.29
C VAL A 117 0.52 2.56 -14.02
N LYS A 118 -0.13 3.16 -15.00
CA LYS A 118 0.38 4.37 -15.65
C LYS A 118 0.43 5.55 -14.66
N PRO A 119 1.41 6.47 -14.78
CA PRO A 119 1.55 7.61 -13.86
C PRO A 119 0.28 8.46 -13.72
N GLU A 120 -0.48 8.65 -14.80
CA GLU A 120 -1.74 9.40 -14.79
C GLU A 120 -2.85 8.77 -13.95
N LEU A 121 -2.71 7.49 -13.59
CA LEU A 121 -3.65 6.77 -12.72
C LEU A 121 -3.28 6.84 -11.24
N MET A 122 -2.17 7.51 -10.89
CA MET A 122 -1.77 7.75 -9.51
C MET A 122 -2.57 8.90 -8.90
N PHE A 123 -3.83 8.65 -8.53
CA PHE A 123 -4.76 9.62 -7.93
C PHE A 123 -5.77 8.92 -7.00
N GLY A 124 -6.62 9.68 -6.32
CA GLY A 124 -7.72 9.14 -5.52
C GLY A 124 -7.27 8.46 -4.23
N TYR A 125 -6.13 8.89 -3.69
CA TYR A 125 -5.62 8.50 -2.39
C TYR A 125 -5.40 9.73 -1.50
N GLY A 126 -5.44 9.52 -0.20
CA GLY A 126 -5.15 10.53 0.81
C GLY A 126 -4.01 10.11 1.72
N VAL A 127 -3.62 10.99 2.64
CA VAL A 127 -2.65 10.69 3.69
C VAL A 127 -3.40 10.30 4.96
N GLU A 128 -3.17 9.09 5.43
CA GLU A 128 -3.51 8.64 6.78
C GLU A 128 -2.27 8.67 7.66
N HIS A 129 -2.44 8.58 8.98
CA HIS A 129 -1.34 8.53 9.92
C HIS A 129 -1.45 7.28 10.78
N VAL A 130 -0.31 6.60 10.98
CA VAL A 130 -0.22 5.41 11.81
C VAL A 130 0.80 5.62 12.93
N GLY A 131 0.68 4.86 14.01
CA GLY A 131 1.54 5.04 15.19
C GLY A 131 1.57 6.49 15.66
N ASP A 132 2.75 7.01 15.90
CA ASP A 132 3.00 8.37 16.39
C ASP A 132 3.01 9.43 15.25
N GLY A 133 2.13 9.30 14.28
CA GLY A 133 1.96 10.29 13.21
C GLY A 133 2.76 9.99 11.92
N LEU A 134 3.14 8.76 11.68
CA LEU A 134 3.82 8.34 10.45
C LEU A 134 2.87 8.38 9.24
N PRO A 135 3.15 9.17 8.17
CA PRO A 135 2.22 9.35 7.06
C PRO A 135 2.22 8.16 6.10
N VAL A 136 1.03 7.73 5.70
CA VAL A 136 0.80 6.64 4.76
C VAL A 136 -0.18 7.08 3.68
N ASN A 137 0.16 6.86 2.41
CA ASN A 137 -0.75 7.09 1.30
C ASN A 137 -1.71 5.89 1.16
N VAL A 138 -3.02 6.15 1.25
CA VAL A 138 -4.07 5.11 1.20
C VAL A 138 -5.15 5.53 0.20
N ALA A 139 -5.52 4.63 -0.72
CA ALA A 139 -6.62 4.85 -1.65
C ALA A 139 -7.94 5.04 -0.91
N THR A 140 -8.84 5.84 -1.47
CA THR A 140 -10.25 5.79 -1.05
C THR A 140 -10.84 4.42 -1.40
N PRO A 141 -11.87 3.92 -0.68
CA PRO A 141 -12.49 2.63 -1.01
C PRO A 141 -12.98 2.54 -2.46
N ALA A 142 -13.57 3.60 -3.00
CA ALA A 142 -13.96 3.70 -4.40
C ALA A 142 -12.76 3.56 -5.36
N LYS A 143 -11.63 4.19 -5.03
CA LYS A 143 -10.40 4.07 -5.82
C LYS A 143 -9.82 2.66 -5.72
N ALA A 144 -9.83 2.05 -4.54
CA ALA A 144 -9.32 0.69 -4.33
C ALA A 144 -10.10 -0.35 -5.15
N LEU A 145 -11.43 -0.24 -5.21
CA LEU A 145 -12.28 -1.06 -6.06
C LEU A 145 -11.95 -0.85 -7.55
N CYS A 146 -11.80 0.41 -7.98
CA CYS A 146 -11.43 0.72 -9.36
C CYS A 146 -10.04 0.19 -9.73
N ASP A 147 -9.03 0.35 -8.85
CA ASP A 147 -7.69 -0.21 -9.06
C ASP A 147 -7.74 -1.73 -9.17
N PHE A 148 -8.47 -2.38 -8.26
CA PHE A 148 -8.65 -3.82 -8.26
C PHE A 148 -9.26 -4.32 -9.58
N LEU A 149 -10.38 -3.77 -10.00
CA LEU A 149 -11.04 -4.15 -11.23
C LEU A 149 -10.25 -3.78 -12.49
N TYR A 150 -9.48 -2.69 -12.46
CA TYR A 150 -8.60 -2.31 -13.56
C TYR A 150 -7.46 -3.30 -13.76
N LEU A 151 -6.85 -3.74 -12.66
CA LEU A 151 -5.67 -4.61 -12.65
C LEU A 151 -6.01 -6.10 -12.80
N ASN A 152 -7.26 -6.51 -12.54
CA ASN A 152 -7.72 -7.88 -12.56
C ASN A 152 -8.78 -8.06 -13.65
N SER A 153 -8.31 -8.33 -14.88
CA SER A 153 -9.17 -8.38 -16.08
C SER A 153 -10.12 -9.57 -16.15
N GLN A 154 -9.94 -10.57 -15.28
CA GLN A 154 -10.83 -11.75 -15.20
C GLN A 154 -12.22 -11.42 -14.68
N TYR A 155 -12.41 -10.37 -13.89
CA TYR A 155 -13.72 -9.96 -13.37
C TYR A 155 -14.52 -9.20 -14.43
N ASP A 156 -15.06 -9.94 -15.43
CA ASP A 156 -15.64 -9.38 -16.65
C ASP A 156 -17.02 -9.97 -17.01
N THR A 157 -17.57 -10.84 -16.15
CA THR A 157 -18.93 -11.41 -16.21
C THR A 157 -19.67 -11.17 -14.90
N LEU A 158 -21.00 -11.35 -14.93
CA LEU A 158 -21.86 -11.21 -13.74
C LEU A 158 -21.45 -12.21 -12.65
N GLU A 159 -21.19 -13.47 -13.02
CA GLU A 159 -20.80 -14.53 -12.10
C GLU A 159 -19.46 -14.22 -11.40
N GLU A 160 -18.49 -13.67 -12.14
CA GLU A 160 -17.18 -13.30 -11.57
C GLU A 160 -17.31 -12.10 -10.62
N ILE A 161 -18.20 -11.14 -10.92
CA ILE A 161 -18.47 -10.01 -10.03
C ILE A 161 -19.23 -10.47 -8.79
N GLU A 162 -20.23 -11.33 -8.92
CA GLU A 162 -20.99 -11.90 -7.79
C GLU A 162 -20.08 -12.69 -6.86
N ALA A 163 -19.08 -13.41 -7.41
CA ALA A 163 -18.10 -14.17 -6.65
C ALA A 163 -17.20 -13.29 -5.77
N LEU A 164 -17.10 -11.98 -6.01
CA LEU A 164 -16.41 -11.04 -5.13
C LEU A 164 -17.13 -10.84 -3.79
N ARG A 165 -18.44 -11.11 -3.72
CA ARG A 165 -19.26 -10.97 -2.51
C ARG A 165 -19.10 -9.61 -1.85
N LEU A 166 -19.14 -8.53 -2.67
CA LEU A 166 -19.00 -7.18 -2.14
C LEU A 166 -20.14 -6.87 -1.15
N ASP A 167 -19.81 -6.16 -0.10
CA ASP A 167 -20.81 -5.66 0.85
C ASP A 167 -21.64 -4.55 0.19
N ALA A 168 -22.97 -4.76 0.11
CA ALA A 168 -23.87 -3.87 -0.60
C ALA A 168 -24.01 -2.50 0.09
N ASP A 169 -23.99 -2.47 1.42
CA ASP A 169 -24.14 -1.21 2.19
C ASP A 169 -22.89 -0.34 2.01
N VAL A 170 -21.72 -0.93 2.09
CA VAL A 170 -20.42 -0.24 1.84
C VAL A 170 -20.35 0.21 0.38
N LEU A 171 -20.83 -0.64 -0.55
CA LEU A 171 -20.81 -0.31 -1.98
C LEU A 171 -21.77 0.86 -2.30
N GLU A 172 -22.95 0.91 -1.66
CA GLU A 172 -23.86 2.05 -1.76
C GLU A 172 -23.21 3.33 -1.20
N GLU A 173 -22.53 3.24 -0.05
CA GLU A 173 -21.85 4.38 0.56
C GLU A 173 -20.79 4.97 -0.37
N ILE A 174 -19.91 4.15 -0.94
CA ILE A 174 -18.85 4.62 -1.86
C ILE A 174 -19.38 5.10 -3.22
N SER A 175 -20.64 4.80 -3.54
CA SER A 175 -21.31 5.23 -4.77
C SER A 175 -22.09 6.53 -4.60
N ARG A 176 -22.27 7.02 -3.36
CA ARG A 176 -23.00 8.28 -3.09
C ARG A 176 -22.36 9.46 -3.80
N ASP A 177 -23.21 10.42 -4.11
CA ASP A 177 -22.79 11.69 -4.73
C ASP A 177 -21.93 11.50 -6.00
N SER A 178 -22.10 10.38 -6.71
CA SER A 178 -21.31 10.01 -7.88
C SER A 178 -19.80 9.89 -7.63
N ALA A 179 -19.38 9.64 -6.39
CA ALA A 179 -17.96 9.54 -6.04
C ALA A 179 -17.27 8.41 -6.81
N LEU A 180 -17.89 7.24 -6.88
CA LEU A 180 -17.39 6.11 -7.69
C LEU A 180 -17.32 6.47 -9.17
N ASP A 181 -18.38 7.07 -9.73
CA ASP A 181 -18.42 7.45 -11.15
C ASP A 181 -17.34 8.49 -11.51
N GLY A 182 -17.07 9.42 -10.60
CA GLY A 182 -15.98 10.40 -10.75
C GLY A 182 -14.60 9.73 -10.84
N VAL A 183 -14.35 8.72 -10.01
CA VAL A 183 -13.12 7.92 -10.07
C VAL A 183 -13.04 7.16 -11.38
N VAL A 184 -14.11 6.46 -11.78
CA VAL A 184 -14.19 5.68 -13.04
C VAL A 184 -13.93 6.56 -14.26
N ALA A 185 -14.54 7.75 -14.31
CA ALA A 185 -14.36 8.70 -15.42
C ALA A 185 -12.88 9.11 -15.56
N ARG A 186 -12.20 9.34 -14.45
CA ARG A 186 -10.79 9.74 -14.43
C ARG A 186 -9.84 8.64 -14.91
N PHE A 187 -10.21 7.35 -14.81
CA PHE A 187 -9.42 6.26 -15.39
C PHE A 187 -9.40 6.27 -16.92
N GLY A 188 -10.45 6.76 -17.58
CA GLY A 188 -10.57 6.78 -19.02
C GLY A 188 -10.56 5.38 -19.68
N SER A 189 -10.88 4.33 -18.94
CA SER A 189 -10.81 2.93 -19.38
C SER A 189 -12.20 2.37 -19.69
N ARG A 190 -12.46 2.06 -20.97
CA ARG A 190 -13.73 1.42 -21.39
C ARG A 190 -13.96 0.07 -20.71
N ALA A 191 -12.90 -0.70 -20.46
CA ALA A 191 -12.99 -1.99 -19.78
C ALA A 191 -13.41 -1.81 -18.31
N LEU A 192 -12.84 -0.82 -17.61
CA LEU A 192 -13.24 -0.52 -16.23
C LEU A 192 -14.69 -0.04 -16.17
N VAL A 193 -15.11 0.85 -17.07
CA VAL A 193 -16.52 1.30 -17.15
C VAL A 193 -17.46 0.11 -17.29
N ARG A 194 -17.14 -0.86 -18.15
CA ARG A 194 -17.96 -2.08 -18.32
C ARG A 194 -18.04 -2.88 -17.02
N ARG A 195 -16.92 -3.13 -16.35
CA ARG A 195 -16.87 -3.89 -15.09
C ARG A 195 -17.64 -3.22 -13.96
N ILE A 196 -17.54 -1.90 -13.84
CA ILE A 196 -18.33 -1.14 -12.86
C ILE A 196 -19.84 -1.20 -13.19
N LYS A 197 -20.24 -1.26 -14.48
CA LYS A 197 -21.64 -1.50 -14.84
C LYS A 197 -22.10 -2.88 -14.39
N LEU A 198 -21.28 -3.92 -14.53
CA LEU A 198 -21.60 -5.26 -14.01
C LEU A 198 -21.73 -5.24 -12.49
N VAL A 199 -20.84 -4.53 -11.77
CA VAL A 199 -20.98 -4.33 -10.31
C VAL A 199 -22.32 -3.67 -9.99
N LYS A 200 -22.68 -2.58 -10.65
CA LYS A 200 -23.95 -1.89 -10.43
C LYS A 200 -25.16 -2.78 -10.72
N GLU A 201 -25.08 -3.62 -11.74
CA GLU A 201 -26.12 -4.58 -12.10
C GLU A 201 -26.30 -5.67 -11.03
N VAL A 202 -25.20 -6.30 -10.59
CA VAL A 202 -25.21 -7.38 -9.59
C VAL A 202 -25.75 -6.89 -8.24
N TYR A 203 -25.36 -5.69 -7.81
CA TYR A 203 -25.70 -5.15 -6.49
C TYR A 203 -26.85 -4.14 -6.50
N ALA A 204 -27.47 -3.90 -7.67
CA ALA A 204 -28.65 -3.03 -7.86
C ALA A 204 -28.47 -1.59 -7.35
N ILE A 205 -27.30 -0.97 -7.64
CA ILE A 205 -26.92 0.40 -7.22
C ILE A 205 -26.72 1.34 -8.42
#